data_9aa8f4840686b3d9ed2ea76b6f660dc2
#
_entry.id   9aa8f4840686b3d9ed2ea76b6f660dc2
#
_cell.length_a   1.000
_cell.length_b   1.000
_cell.length_c   1.000
_cell.angle_alpha   90.00
_cell.angle_beta   90.00
_cell.angle_gamma   90.00
#
_symmetry.space_group_name_H-M   'P 1'
#
loop_
_entity.id
_entity.type
_entity.pdbx_description
1 polymer ?
#
loop_
_entity_poly.entity_id
_entity_poly.type
_entity_poly.pdbx_seq_one_letter_code
_entity_poly.pdbx_strand_id
1 'polypeptide(L)'
;VMHVAVKTGNLELVKCLIQAGADAEVTSRSGETPLERAFHWARTFDLIKLAPVAEYLIGIGVPVTDKIRTYMRSAAEDIEFRRKDMSPDIMPELDRAMESLYGLLGVASVPRRVEYDGTSPIVIHEKRWQKQHGELWNLLVPGSGHAGTVQGEVIRISGKLAYEILDNAC
;
A
#
# COMPACT_ATOMS: atom_id res chain seq x y z
N VAL A 1 -13.88 7.96 18.08
CA VAL A 1 -12.59 8.17 18.75
C VAL A 1 -11.61 7.07 18.37
N MET A 2 -11.98 5.76 18.51
CA MET A 2 -11.11 4.62 18.23
C MET A 2 -10.54 4.64 16.80
N HIS A 3 -11.34 4.87 15.76
CA HIS A 3 -10.88 4.98 14.37
C HIS A 3 -9.77 6.03 14.17
N VAL A 4 -9.87 7.17 14.88
CA VAL A 4 -8.84 8.21 14.78
C VAL A 4 -7.56 7.77 15.47
N ALA A 5 -7.67 7.20 16.67
CA ALA A 5 -6.51 6.72 17.43
C ALA A 5 -5.70 5.66 16.65
N VAL A 6 -6.40 4.67 16.07
CA VAL A 6 -5.76 3.63 15.26
C VAL A 6 -5.14 4.21 13.98
N LYS A 7 -5.87 5.08 13.26
CA LYS A 7 -5.37 5.73 12.05
C LYS A 7 -4.10 6.57 12.29
N THR A 8 -4.00 7.24 13.45
CA THR A 8 -2.80 8.05 13.78
C THR A 8 -1.59 7.20 14.20
N GLY A 9 -1.78 5.90 14.40
CA GLY A 9 -0.73 5.00 14.87
C GLY A 9 -0.27 5.28 16.30
N ASN A 10 -1.13 5.91 17.12
CA ASN A 10 -0.79 6.22 18.50
C ASN A 10 -1.14 5.04 19.42
N LEU A 11 -0.16 4.14 19.61
CA LEU A 11 -0.32 2.93 20.39
C LEU A 11 -0.78 3.20 21.83
N GLU A 12 -0.20 4.21 22.49
CA GLU A 12 -0.53 4.51 23.88
C GLU A 12 -1.98 5.01 24.00
N LEU A 13 -2.43 5.84 23.07
CA LEU A 13 -3.82 6.27 23.03
C LEU A 13 -4.78 5.08 22.78
N VAL A 14 -4.42 4.18 21.89
CA VAL A 14 -5.21 2.97 21.62
C VAL A 14 -5.32 2.11 22.88
N LYS A 15 -4.20 1.86 23.57
CA LYS A 15 -4.19 1.12 24.85
C LYS A 15 -5.08 1.79 25.91
N CYS A 16 -4.95 3.10 26.09
CA CYS A 16 -5.79 3.84 27.03
C CYS A 16 -7.28 3.71 26.70
N LEU A 17 -7.66 3.80 25.43
CA LEU A 17 -9.05 3.65 25.02
C LEU A 17 -9.59 2.24 25.30
N ILE A 18 -8.80 1.20 25.00
CA ILE A 18 -9.18 -0.19 25.29
C ILE A 18 -9.33 -0.41 26.81
N GLN A 19 -8.40 0.09 27.62
CA GLN A 19 -8.48 0.02 29.08
C GLN A 19 -9.71 0.78 29.64
N ALA A 20 -10.13 1.85 28.96
CA ALA A 20 -11.37 2.57 29.29
C ALA A 20 -12.65 1.89 28.77
N GLY A 21 -12.55 0.67 28.21
CA GLY A 21 -13.69 -0.11 27.74
C GLY A 21 -14.17 0.27 26.33
N ALA A 22 -13.36 0.94 25.53
CA ALA A 22 -13.72 1.24 24.15
C ALA A 22 -13.71 -0.04 23.30
N ASP A 23 -14.71 -0.20 22.44
CA ASP A 23 -14.80 -1.31 21.49
C ASP A 23 -13.78 -1.13 20.36
N ALA A 24 -12.90 -2.13 20.21
CA ALA A 24 -11.87 -2.17 19.15
C ALA A 24 -12.45 -2.51 17.77
N GLU A 25 -13.64 -3.11 17.72
CA GLU A 25 -14.32 -3.57 16.50
C GLU A 25 -15.50 -2.68 16.08
N VAL A 26 -15.70 -1.54 16.76
CA VAL A 26 -16.74 -0.59 16.41
C VAL A 26 -16.71 -0.22 14.93
N THR A 27 -17.83 -0.34 14.23
CA THR A 27 -17.87 -0.03 12.80
C THR A 27 -18.19 1.44 12.53
N SER A 28 -17.57 1.98 11.51
CA SER A 28 -17.85 3.31 10.96
C SER A 28 -19.16 3.31 10.17
N ARG A 29 -19.60 4.50 9.70
CA ARG A 29 -20.75 4.61 8.80
C ARG A 29 -20.55 3.83 7.47
N SER A 30 -19.29 3.62 7.03
CA SER A 30 -18.93 2.81 5.87
C SER A 30 -18.80 1.32 6.17
N GLY A 31 -19.10 0.88 7.40
CA GLY A 31 -19.01 -0.53 7.82
C GLY A 31 -17.58 -1.02 8.02
N GLU A 32 -16.61 -0.12 8.18
CA GLU A 32 -15.20 -0.47 8.42
C GLU A 32 -14.89 -0.42 9.92
N THR A 33 -14.15 -1.41 10.41
CA THR A 33 -13.55 -1.37 11.76
C THR A 33 -12.41 -0.35 11.83
N PRO A 34 -11.94 0.05 13.03
CA PRO A 34 -10.81 0.96 13.15
C PRO A 34 -9.55 0.47 12.44
N LEU A 35 -9.26 -0.84 12.52
CA LEU A 35 -8.09 -1.42 11.88
C LEU A 35 -8.24 -1.49 10.35
N GLU A 36 -9.41 -1.90 9.82
CA GLU A 36 -9.71 -1.87 8.39
C GLU A 36 -9.53 -0.47 7.81
N ARG A 37 -10.13 0.53 8.49
CA ARG A 37 -10.06 1.92 8.04
C ARG A 37 -8.64 2.48 8.09
N ALA A 38 -7.83 2.09 9.08
CA ALA A 38 -6.45 2.51 9.16
C ALA A 38 -5.63 1.96 7.99
N PHE A 39 -5.77 0.67 7.65
CA PHE A 39 -5.10 0.08 6.48
C PHE A 39 -5.61 0.63 5.15
N HIS A 40 -6.92 0.90 5.02
CA HIS A 40 -7.51 1.48 3.81
C HIS A 40 -6.86 2.83 3.42
N TRP A 41 -6.54 3.66 4.41
CA TRP A 41 -5.98 4.99 4.20
C TRP A 41 -4.48 5.09 4.50
N ALA A 42 -3.85 3.99 4.88
CA ALA A 42 -2.42 3.98 5.20
C ALA A 42 -1.59 4.30 3.97
N ARG A 43 -0.69 5.26 4.13
CA ARG A 43 0.38 5.55 3.18
C ARG A 43 1.70 5.03 3.73
N THR A 44 2.74 5.09 2.94
CA THR A 44 4.08 4.55 3.25
C THR A 44 4.51 4.76 4.71
N PHE A 45 4.48 6.01 5.19
CA PHE A 45 4.93 6.33 6.55
C PHE A 45 3.95 5.91 7.65
N ASP A 46 2.68 5.77 7.31
CA ASP A 46 1.66 5.37 8.27
C ASP A 46 1.85 3.91 8.68
N LEU A 47 2.35 3.05 7.78
CA LEU A 47 2.58 1.62 8.08
C LEU A 47 3.60 1.41 9.19
N ILE A 48 4.62 2.27 9.29
CA ILE A 48 5.61 2.21 10.37
C ILE A 48 4.92 2.39 11.72
N LYS A 49 4.04 3.38 11.83
CA LYS A 49 3.29 3.65 13.06
C LYS A 49 2.15 2.68 13.30
N LEU A 50 1.57 2.15 12.21
CA LEU A 50 0.44 1.23 12.28
C LEU A 50 0.87 -0.18 12.70
N ALA A 51 2.09 -0.61 12.38
CA ALA A 51 2.57 -1.95 12.69
C ALA A 51 2.44 -2.31 14.18
N PRO A 52 2.96 -1.52 15.16
CA PRO A 52 2.80 -1.85 16.57
C PRO A 52 1.35 -1.75 17.06
N VAL A 53 0.51 -0.91 16.45
CA VAL A 53 -0.91 -0.81 16.78
C VAL A 53 -1.67 -2.06 16.29
N ALA A 54 -1.36 -2.52 15.07
CA ALA A 54 -1.95 -3.72 14.51
C ALA A 54 -1.55 -4.95 15.33
N GLU A 55 -0.28 -5.07 15.70
CA GLU A 55 0.22 -6.14 16.57
C GLU A 55 -0.54 -6.18 17.89
N TYR A 56 -0.70 -5.04 18.54
CA TYR A 56 -1.46 -4.94 19.81
C TYR A 56 -2.93 -5.34 19.65
N LEU A 57 -3.63 -4.77 18.64
CA LEU A 57 -5.06 -5.04 18.44
C LEU A 57 -5.32 -6.51 18.07
N ILE A 58 -4.51 -7.08 17.20
CA ILE A 58 -4.62 -8.51 16.84
C ILE A 58 -4.26 -9.39 18.04
N GLY A 59 -3.27 -8.99 18.83
CA GLY A 59 -2.87 -9.68 20.05
C GLY A 59 -3.98 -9.75 21.11
N ILE A 60 -4.89 -8.80 21.16
CA ILE A 60 -6.07 -8.81 22.05
C ILE A 60 -7.32 -9.45 21.40
N GLY A 61 -7.19 -10.00 20.19
CA GLY A 61 -8.23 -10.80 19.55
C GLY A 61 -8.98 -10.09 18.40
N VAL A 62 -8.59 -8.88 17.99
CA VAL A 62 -9.20 -8.23 16.81
C VAL A 62 -8.90 -9.05 15.55
N PRO A 63 -9.93 -9.44 14.76
CA PRO A 63 -9.75 -10.33 13.63
C PRO A 63 -9.02 -9.66 12.45
N VAL A 64 -8.18 -10.44 11.76
CA VAL A 64 -7.58 -10.06 10.49
C VAL A 64 -8.54 -10.40 9.35
N THR A 65 -9.18 -9.39 8.79
CA THR A 65 -10.14 -9.55 7.69
C THR A 65 -9.46 -9.61 6.31
N ASP A 66 -10.15 -10.13 5.30
CA ASP A 66 -9.65 -10.13 3.92
C ASP A 66 -9.49 -8.70 3.36
N LYS A 67 -10.28 -7.74 3.85
CA LYS A 67 -10.11 -6.33 3.52
C LYS A 67 -8.75 -5.82 3.99
N ILE A 68 -8.36 -6.11 5.25
CA ILE A 68 -7.04 -5.72 5.78
C ILE A 68 -5.92 -6.32 4.92
N ARG A 69 -6.02 -7.60 4.55
CA ARG A 69 -5.02 -8.26 3.69
C ARG A 69 -4.93 -7.61 2.32
N THR A 70 -6.09 -7.27 1.73
CA THR A 70 -6.16 -6.58 0.43
C THR A 70 -5.54 -5.20 0.49
N TYR A 71 -5.88 -4.40 1.50
CA TYR A 71 -5.32 -3.06 1.68
C TYR A 71 -3.82 -3.10 1.94
N MET A 72 -3.35 -4.04 2.78
CA MET A 72 -1.92 -4.22 3.03
C MET A 72 -1.16 -4.58 1.75
N ARG A 73 -1.69 -5.48 0.92
CA ARG A 73 -1.08 -5.85 -0.37
C ARG A 73 -1.00 -4.66 -1.30
N SER A 74 -2.08 -3.90 -1.45
CA SER A 74 -2.11 -2.71 -2.30
C SER A 74 -1.12 -1.64 -1.83
N ALA A 75 -1.03 -1.40 -0.53
CA ALA A 75 -0.04 -0.47 0.04
C ALA A 75 1.39 -0.95 -0.20
N ALA A 76 1.64 -2.25 -0.09
CA ALA A 76 2.94 -2.84 -0.35
C ALA A 76 3.36 -2.72 -1.82
N GLU A 77 2.43 -2.95 -2.76
CA GLU A 77 2.65 -2.77 -4.20
C GLU A 77 2.99 -1.31 -4.54
N ASP A 78 2.27 -0.35 -3.93
CA ASP A 78 2.56 1.09 -4.11
C ASP A 78 3.93 1.48 -3.54
N ILE A 79 4.31 0.94 -2.39
CA ILE A 79 5.63 1.14 -1.79
C ILE A 79 6.73 0.60 -2.71
N GLU A 80 6.60 -0.63 -3.21
CA GLU A 80 7.59 -1.21 -4.12
C GLU A 80 7.68 -0.44 -5.44
N PHE A 81 6.55 0.06 -5.95
CA PHE A 81 6.54 0.89 -7.15
C PHE A 81 7.34 2.19 -6.98
N ARG A 82 7.24 2.83 -5.80
CA ARG A 82 7.88 4.12 -5.50
C ARG A 82 9.17 4.02 -4.69
N ARG A 83 9.64 2.82 -4.39
CA ARG A 83 10.76 2.59 -3.47
C ARG A 83 12.00 3.43 -3.76
N LYS A 84 12.36 3.58 -5.02
CA LYS A 84 13.53 4.37 -5.43
C LYS A 84 13.40 5.87 -5.18
N ASP A 85 12.16 6.38 -5.11
CA ASP A 85 11.89 7.79 -4.87
C ASP A 85 11.85 8.12 -3.37
N MET A 86 11.95 7.12 -2.51
CA MET A 86 11.90 7.29 -1.06
C MET A 86 13.29 7.60 -0.50
N SER A 87 13.31 8.35 0.62
CA SER A 87 14.56 8.61 1.33
C SER A 87 15.20 7.31 1.83
N PRO A 88 16.51 7.09 1.57
CA PRO A 88 17.21 5.91 2.05
C PRO A 88 17.16 5.73 3.57
N ASP A 89 17.08 6.83 4.33
CA ASP A 89 17.10 6.81 5.79
C ASP A 89 15.90 6.11 6.41
N ILE A 90 14.74 6.18 5.73
CA ILE A 90 13.50 5.58 6.25
C ILE A 90 13.34 4.11 5.86
N MET A 91 14.06 3.67 4.83
CA MET A 91 13.90 2.34 4.25
C MET A 91 14.11 1.20 5.27
N PRO A 92 15.12 1.25 6.16
CA PRO A 92 15.31 0.17 7.13
C PRO A 92 14.15 0.03 8.13
N GLU A 93 13.53 1.14 8.51
CA GLU A 93 12.39 1.13 9.44
C GLU A 93 11.12 0.66 8.72
N LEU A 94 10.90 1.14 7.51
CA LEU A 94 9.79 0.71 6.66
C LEU A 94 9.86 -0.79 6.34
N ASP A 95 11.02 -1.30 5.96
CA ASP A 95 11.21 -2.72 5.65
C ASP A 95 10.91 -3.61 6.86
N ARG A 96 11.35 -3.20 8.07
CA ARG A 96 11.02 -3.92 9.32
C ARG A 96 9.53 -3.91 9.62
N ALA A 97 8.86 -2.75 9.44
CA ALA A 97 7.42 -2.65 9.63
C ALA A 97 6.66 -3.52 8.64
N MET A 98 7.06 -3.51 7.38
CA MET A 98 6.48 -4.33 6.32
C MET A 98 6.63 -5.83 6.60
N GLU A 99 7.82 -6.28 7.00
CA GLU A 99 8.08 -7.68 7.34
C GLU A 99 7.22 -8.15 8.52
N SER A 100 7.14 -7.32 9.58
CA SER A 100 6.25 -7.59 10.72
C SER A 100 4.79 -7.70 10.28
N LEU A 101 4.30 -6.77 9.45
CA LEU A 101 2.92 -6.78 8.97
C LEU A 101 2.63 -7.95 8.04
N TYR A 102 3.56 -8.35 7.18
CA TYR A 102 3.39 -9.55 6.35
C TYR A 102 3.19 -10.82 7.21
N GLY A 103 4.04 -11.00 8.21
CA GLY A 103 3.92 -12.12 9.14
C GLY A 103 2.63 -12.08 9.96
N LEU A 104 2.30 -10.92 10.53
CA LEU A 104 1.14 -10.72 11.38
C LEU A 104 -0.20 -10.95 10.65
N LEU A 105 -0.30 -10.47 9.40
CA LEU A 105 -1.52 -10.52 8.59
C LEU A 105 -1.63 -11.78 7.72
N GLY A 106 -0.57 -12.58 7.65
CA GLY A 106 -0.52 -13.74 6.76
C GLY A 106 -0.58 -13.36 5.28
N VAL A 107 0.06 -12.25 4.90
CA VAL A 107 0.13 -11.76 3.52
C VAL A 107 1.50 -12.09 2.94
N ALA A 108 1.54 -12.67 1.75
CA ALA A 108 2.81 -12.91 1.06
C ALA A 108 3.50 -11.57 0.73
N SER A 109 4.82 -11.51 0.94
CA SER A 109 5.60 -10.33 0.60
C SER A 109 5.52 -10.00 -0.89
N VAL A 110 5.43 -8.71 -1.20
CA VAL A 110 5.49 -8.23 -2.58
C VAL A 110 6.94 -8.28 -3.05
N PRO A 111 7.23 -8.87 -4.23
CA PRO A 111 8.59 -8.94 -4.74
C PRO A 111 9.13 -7.54 -5.04
N ARG A 112 10.44 -7.38 -4.90
CA ARG A 112 11.13 -6.14 -5.28
C ARG A 112 10.88 -5.83 -6.75
N ARG A 113 10.48 -4.59 -7.01
CA ARG A 113 10.27 -4.12 -8.38
C ARG A 113 11.59 -4.14 -9.15
N VAL A 114 11.57 -4.75 -10.33
CA VAL A 114 12.66 -4.70 -11.31
C VAL A 114 12.26 -3.65 -12.35
N GLU A 115 13.07 -2.60 -12.47
CA GLU A 115 12.89 -1.60 -13.52
C GLU A 115 13.61 -2.02 -14.79
N TYR A 116 13.13 -1.50 -15.92
CA TYR A 116 13.74 -1.75 -17.22
C TYR A 116 15.15 -1.14 -17.30
N ASP A 117 16.09 -1.93 -17.77
CA ASP A 117 17.51 -1.55 -17.92
C ASP A 117 17.80 -0.72 -19.19
N GLY A 118 16.80 -0.52 -20.04
CA GLY A 118 16.91 0.21 -21.31
C GLY A 118 17.39 -0.61 -22.50
N THR A 119 17.84 -1.85 -22.31
CA THR A 119 18.51 -2.66 -23.34
C THR A 119 17.92 -4.05 -23.54
N SER A 120 17.43 -4.68 -22.48
CA SER A 120 16.86 -6.03 -22.53
C SER A 120 15.58 -6.09 -23.38
N PRO A 121 15.27 -7.25 -24.00
CA PRO A 121 13.99 -7.41 -24.67
C PRO A 121 12.82 -7.24 -23.71
N ILE A 122 11.83 -6.44 -24.10
CA ILE A 122 10.60 -6.29 -23.33
C ILE A 122 9.71 -7.51 -23.60
N VAL A 123 9.51 -8.34 -22.59
CA VAL A 123 8.66 -9.54 -22.66
C VAL A 123 7.39 -9.28 -21.88
N ILE A 124 6.24 -9.48 -22.52
CA ILE A 124 4.91 -9.32 -21.92
C ILE A 124 4.31 -10.72 -21.75
N HIS A 125 3.85 -11.03 -20.54
CA HIS A 125 3.31 -12.35 -20.20
C HIS A 125 1.77 -12.34 -20.19
N GLU A 126 1.16 -11.21 -19.95
CA GLU A 126 -0.28 -11.06 -19.88
C GLU A 126 -0.94 -11.10 -21.27
N LYS A 127 -2.19 -11.64 -21.30
CA LYS A 127 -2.93 -11.78 -22.57
C LYS A 127 -3.95 -10.67 -22.82
N ARG A 128 -4.47 -10.05 -21.75
CA ARG A 128 -5.45 -8.97 -21.83
C ARG A 128 -4.74 -7.64 -21.91
N TRP A 129 -5.14 -6.77 -22.81
CA TRP A 129 -4.48 -5.48 -23.06
C TRP A 129 -4.37 -4.59 -21.80
N GLN A 130 -5.42 -4.60 -20.94
CA GLN A 130 -5.39 -3.82 -19.69
C GLN A 130 -4.26 -4.31 -18.75
N LYS A 131 -4.10 -5.64 -18.67
CA LYS A 131 -3.04 -6.24 -17.88
C LYS A 131 -1.66 -6.08 -18.50
N GLN A 132 -1.58 -6.16 -19.86
CA GLN A 132 -0.37 -5.84 -20.60
C GLN A 132 0.08 -4.41 -20.36
N HIS A 133 -0.86 -3.45 -20.36
CA HIS A 133 -0.56 -2.06 -20.03
C HIS A 133 -0.04 -1.93 -18.58
N GLY A 134 -0.66 -2.60 -17.62
CA GLY A 134 -0.20 -2.63 -16.23
C GLY A 134 1.21 -3.24 -16.08
N GLU A 135 1.50 -4.32 -16.80
CA GLU A 135 2.82 -4.96 -16.84
C GLU A 135 3.89 -4.01 -17.41
N LEU A 136 3.58 -3.35 -18.55
CA LEU A 136 4.45 -2.32 -19.14
C LEU A 136 4.61 -1.10 -18.24
N TRP A 137 3.54 -0.67 -17.57
CA TRP A 137 3.60 0.42 -16.61
C TRP A 137 4.56 0.10 -15.47
N ASN A 138 4.42 -1.06 -14.87
CA ASN A 138 5.27 -1.50 -13.77
C ASN A 138 6.75 -1.66 -14.19
N LEU A 139 7.00 -2.04 -15.43
CA LEU A 139 8.36 -2.22 -15.94
C LEU A 139 9.01 -0.88 -16.33
N LEU A 140 8.29 -0.02 -17.06
CA LEU A 140 8.86 1.10 -17.81
C LEU A 140 8.64 2.47 -17.18
N VAL A 141 7.58 2.65 -16.37
CA VAL A 141 7.21 3.97 -15.83
C VAL A 141 7.82 4.14 -14.44
N PRO A 142 8.60 5.19 -14.18
CA PRO A 142 9.16 5.44 -12.85
C PRO A 142 8.05 5.85 -11.86
N GLY A 143 8.33 5.73 -10.56
CA GLY A 143 7.42 6.17 -9.49
C GLY A 143 7.15 7.68 -9.52
N SER A 144 8.12 8.46 -10.00
CA SER A 144 8.01 9.92 -10.18
C SER A 144 8.82 10.41 -11.40
N GLY A 145 8.48 11.59 -11.90
CA GLY A 145 9.22 12.24 -12.99
C GLY A 145 8.94 11.66 -14.37
N HIS A 146 9.94 11.75 -15.24
CA HIS A 146 9.92 11.27 -16.62
C HIS A 146 10.52 9.86 -16.70
N ALA A 147 10.03 9.05 -17.64
CA ALA A 147 10.63 7.74 -17.89
C ALA A 147 12.01 7.87 -18.54
N GLY A 148 12.93 6.98 -18.18
CA GLY A 148 14.29 6.96 -18.73
C GLY A 148 14.38 6.48 -20.18
N THR A 149 13.28 6.00 -20.77
CA THR A 149 13.20 5.49 -22.14
C THR A 149 12.00 6.07 -22.87
N VAL A 150 12.10 6.12 -24.21
CA VAL A 150 11.00 6.59 -25.09
C VAL A 150 9.76 5.72 -24.89
N GLN A 151 9.91 4.41 -24.81
CA GLN A 151 8.82 3.46 -24.60
C GLN A 151 8.10 3.74 -23.26
N GLY A 152 8.86 3.92 -22.20
CA GLY A 152 8.31 4.25 -20.88
C GLY A 152 7.59 5.60 -20.87
N GLU A 153 8.13 6.62 -21.56
CA GLU A 153 7.48 7.92 -21.63
C GLU A 153 6.18 7.87 -22.45
N VAL A 154 6.12 7.08 -23.51
CA VAL A 154 4.88 6.85 -24.27
C VAL A 154 3.82 6.19 -23.39
N ILE A 155 4.17 5.14 -22.63
CA ILE A 155 3.26 4.46 -21.71
C ILE A 155 2.78 5.43 -20.61
N ARG A 156 3.69 6.24 -20.04
CA ARG A 156 3.36 7.22 -19.01
C ARG A 156 2.37 8.28 -19.50
N ILE A 157 2.60 8.84 -20.67
CA ILE A 157 1.75 9.90 -21.26
C ILE A 157 0.40 9.31 -21.67
N SER A 158 0.39 8.16 -22.35
CA SER A 158 -0.87 7.50 -22.78
C SER A 158 -1.73 7.09 -21.59
N GLY A 159 -1.13 6.59 -20.52
CA GLY A 159 -1.85 6.24 -19.30
C GLY A 159 -2.46 7.44 -18.61
N LYS A 160 -1.72 8.57 -18.51
CA LYS A 160 -2.26 9.82 -17.97
C LYS A 160 -3.41 10.36 -18.82
N LEU A 161 -3.24 10.36 -20.15
CA LEU A 161 -4.29 10.82 -21.06
C LEU A 161 -5.56 9.96 -20.94
N ALA A 162 -5.40 8.63 -20.89
CA ALA A 162 -6.52 7.72 -20.70
C ALA A 162 -7.27 7.97 -19.38
N TYR A 163 -6.53 8.20 -18.29
CA TYR A 163 -7.10 8.54 -16.99
C TYR A 163 -7.90 9.85 -17.05
N GLU A 164 -7.32 10.92 -17.60
CA GLU A 164 -7.99 12.23 -17.75
C GLU A 164 -9.27 12.13 -18.60
N ILE A 165 -9.24 11.35 -19.69
CA ILE A 165 -10.41 11.15 -20.55
C ILE A 165 -11.51 10.40 -19.79
N LEU A 166 -11.16 9.34 -19.05
CA LEU A 166 -12.12 8.52 -18.32
C LEU A 166 -12.72 9.25 -17.13
N ASP A 167 -11.91 10.04 -16.42
CA ASP A 167 -12.35 10.78 -15.24
C ASP A 167 -13.21 12.00 -15.59
N ASN A 168 -13.02 12.58 -16.78
CA ASN A 168 -13.79 13.72 -17.27
C ASN A 168 -14.90 13.34 -18.27
N ALA A 169 -15.10 12.07 -18.56
CA ALA A 169 -16.17 11.57 -19.43
C ALA A 169 -17.48 11.44 -18.65
N CYS A 170 -18.00 12.56 -18.12
CA CYS A 170 -19.33 12.68 -17.50
C CYS A 170 -20.32 13.28 -18.47
#